data_fd0fe8c51e5c29aeedc1c62bc454f3bd
#
_entry.id   fd0fe8c51e5c29aeedc1c62bc454f3bd
#
_cell.length_a   1.000
_cell.length_b   1.000
_cell.length_c   1.000
_cell.angle_alpha   90.00
_cell.angle_beta   90.00
_cell.angle_gamma   90.00
#
_symmetry.space_group_name_H-M   'P 1'
#
loop_
_entity.id
_entity.type
_entity.pdbx_description
1 polymer ?
#
loop_
_entity_poly.entity_id
_entity_poly.type
_entity_poly.pdbx_seq_one_letter_code
_entity_poly.pdbx_strand_id
1 'polypeptide(L)'
;MMTLSGRYEMNQPAPGLELTLLQHVNQTLSIHGTGNFLSWHRYFTWTYEQALRNECGYTGHQPYLNWAKIASDPVGAPIFDGTSTSMSNNGAYYNHSAISIPSAATPFIILPPGIGGGCVTKGPFANMTVRLGPVAPAVDYIIPNPSPNGLGLNPRCLRRDISTIATSTSTTDRRVTDLINQNDNVLDFQNTMQGNFPAGLLGVHTAGHMIVSLQMAINCSIAGPLTPLLQAAGDPGGDLFTSPGDPYFFLHHAQIDRVWWMWQNQDLAHRLYQLGGTLTLYNSPPSRNTSLSDLIDLGVNAPGIPINDMMSTLNGPLCYIYI
;
A
#
# COMPACT_ATOMS: atom_id res chain seq x y z
N MET A 1 -4.19 -4.82 20.96
CA MET A 1 -5.17 -5.00 19.89
C MET A 1 -6.01 -3.73 19.82
N MET A 2 -5.92 -3.02 18.73
CA MET A 2 -6.43 -1.66 18.58
C MET A 2 -7.96 -1.66 18.54
N THR A 3 -8.62 -1.00 19.46
CA THR A 3 -9.99 -0.53 19.24
C THR A 3 -9.88 0.84 18.58
N LEU A 4 -9.99 0.91 17.25
CA LEU A 4 -10.15 2.16 16.49
C LEU A 4 -11.52 2.83 16.74
N SER A 5 -12.15 2.52 17.86
CA SER A 5 -13.42 3.08 18.30
C SER A 5 -13.27 4.34 19.14
N GLY A 6 -12.27 5.18 18.85
CA GLY A 6 -12.34 6.58 19.24
C GLY A 6 -13.48 7.20 18.44
N ARG A 7 -14.52 7.63 19.12
CA ARG A 7 -15.76 8.24 18.63
C ARG A 7 -15.52 9.21 17.46
N TYR A 8 -15.40 8.67 16.25
CA TYR A 8 -15.73 9.42 15.05
C TYR A 8 -17.22 9.23 14.80
N GLU A 9 -17.97 10.30 14.69
CA GLU A 9 -19.28 10.23 14.07
C GLU A 9 -19.07 9.69 12.66
N MET A 10 -19.45 8.45 12.42
CA MET A 10 -19.16 7.64 11.23
C MET A 10 -19.77 8.20 9.93
N ASN A 11 -20.29 9.42 9.94
CA ASN A 11 -20.86 10.14 8.80
C ASN A 11 -19.96 11.27 8.26
N GLN A 12 -18.81 11.54 8.88
CA GLN A 12 -17.80 12.46 8.35
C GLN A 12 -16.46 11.71 8.28
N PRO A 13 -15.76 11.68 7.13
CA PRO A 13 -14.42 11.17 7.09
C PRO A 13 -13.54 11.99 8.02
N ALA A 14 -12.63 11.35 8.73
CA ALA A 14 -11.59 12.09 9.42
C ALA A 14 -10.86 12.94 8.39
N PRO A 15 -10.80 14.26 8.53
CA PRO A 15 -10.10 15.13 7.60
C PRO A 15 -8.66 14.63 7.32
N GLY A 16 -8.01 14.04 8.33
CA GLY A 16 -6.68 13.48 8.22
C GLY A 16 -6.53 12.34 7.21
N LEU A 17 -7.46 11.38 7.13
CA LEU A 17 -7.34 10.25 6.20
C LEU A 17 -7.48 10.70 4.74
N GLU A 18 -8.37 11.64 4.43
CA GLU A 18 -8.54 12.17 3.07
C GLU A 18 -7.34 13.00 2.63
N LEU A 19 -6.76 13.82 3.53
CA LEU A 19 -5.55 14.58 3.24
C LEU A 19 -4.34 13.65 3.04
N THR A 20 -4.26 12.57 3.82
CA THR A 20 -3.25 11.53 3.67
C THR A 20 -3.37 10.84 2.32
N LEU A 21 -4.57 10.42 1.94
CA LEU A 21 -4.86 9.82 0.64
C LEU A 21 -4.52 10.77 -0.51
N LEU A 22 -4.85 12.06 -0.40
CA LEU A 22 -4.54 13.09 -1.40
C LEU A 22 -3.05 13.16 -1.73
N GLN A 23 -2.18 13.11 -0.72
CA GLN A 23 -0.72 13.17 -0.93
C GLN A 23 -0.20 11.94 -1.68
N HIS A 24 -0.69 10.76 -1.34
CA HIS A 24 -0.31 9.54 -2.03
C HIS A 24 -0.77 9.56 -3.51
N VAL A 25 -2.01 9.98 -3.78
CA VAL A 25 -2.54 10.13 -5.16
C VAL A 25 -1.68 11.08 -5.98
N ASN A 26 -1.35 12.26 -5.44
CA ASN A 26 -0.58 13.28 -6.14
C ASN A 26 0.86 12.85 -6.44
N GLN A 27 1.46 12.03 -5.56
CA GLN A 27 2.87 11.68 -5.63
C GLN A 27 3.12 10.26 -6.13
N THR A 28 2.09 9.48 -6.46
CA THR A 28 2.18 8.05 -6.81
C THR A 28 3.33 7.73 -7.77
N LEU A 29 3.51 8.54 -8.82
CA LEU A 29 4.54 8.31 -9.85
C LEU A 29 5.95 8.72 -9.43
N SER A 30 6.12 9.36 -8.28
CA SER A 30 7.41 9.77 -7.72
C SER A 30 7.76 9.04 -6.42
N ILE A 31 6.89 8.15 -5.94
CA ILE A 31 7.08 7.39 -4.69
C ILE A 31 7.02 5.87 -4.88
N HIS A 32 6.78 5.37 -6.11
CA HIS A 32 6.83 3.96 -6.46
C HIS A 32 7.84 3.74 -7.60
N GLY A 33 8.58 2.64 -7.55
CA GLY A 33 9.66 2.36 -8.51
C GLY A 33 10.73 3.46 -8.55
N THR A 34 10.97 4.14 -7.44
CA THR A 34 11.84 5.33 -7.29
C THR A 34 12.76 5.16 -6.09
N GLY A 35 13.76 6.04 -5.98
CA GLY A 35 14.74 5.93 -4.90
C GLY A 35 14.21 6.31 -3.52
N ASN A 36 13.11 7.05 -3.42
CA ASN A 36 12.50 7.43 -2.13
C ASN A 36 11.33 6.52 -1.71
N PHE A 37 11.05 5.43 -2.43
CA PHE A 37 9.94 4.53 -2.13
C PHE A 37 9.88 4.15 -0.65
N LEU A 38 10.97 3.61 -0.11
CA LEU A 38 11.01 3.11 1.28
C LEU A 38 10.94 4.26 2.31
N SER A 39 11.74 5.30 2.12
CA SER A 39 11.83 6.43 3.06
C SER A 39 10.55 7.27 3.08
N TRP A 40 9.92 7.47 1.93
CA TRP A 40 8.65 8.18 1.85
C TRP A 40 7.53 7.45 2.59
N HIS A 41 7.39 6.14 2.35
CA HIS A 41 6.34 5.35 3.01
C HIS A 41 6.59 5.15 4.50
N ARG A 42 7.87 5.11 4.94
CA ARG A 42 8.21 5.15 6.38
C ARG A 42 7.70 6.43 7.03
N TYR A 43 8.01 7.58 6.44
CA TYR A 43 7.56 8.87 6.98
C TYR A 43 6.04 9.01 6.93
N PHE A 44 5.43 8.58 5.85
CA PHE A 44 3.97 8.59 5.67
C PHE A 44 3.24 7.75 6.72
N THR A 45 3.71 6.54 6.98
CA THR A 45 3.15 5.64 8.00
C THR A 45 3.35 6.20 9.41
N TRP A 46 4.53 6.75 9.70
CA TRP A 46 4.80 7.41 10.97
C TRP A 46 3.90 8.64 11.18
N THR A 47 3.72 9.46 10.16
CA THR A 47 2.83 10.64 10.22
C THR A 47 1.38 10.23 10.51
N TYR A 48 0.92 9.14 9.95
CA TYR A 48 -0.40 8.57 10.26
C TYR A 48 -0.51 8.16 11.74
N GLU A 49 0.52 7.51 12.30
CA GLU A 49 0.54 7.20 13.74
C GLU A 49 0.48 8.49 14.58
N GLN A 50 1.24 9.53 14.21
CA GLN A 50 1.20 10.80 14.93
C GLN A 50 -0.19 11.44 14.89
N ALA A 51 -0.88 11.42 13.77
CA ALA A 51 -2.26 11.90 13.66
C ALA A 51 -3.21 11.10 14.57
N LEU A 52 -3.12 9.77 14.57
CA LEU A 52 -3.91 8.93 15.49
C LEU A 52 -3.67 9.29 16.97
N ARG A 53 -2.42 9.55 17.34
CA ARG A 53 -2.05 9.88 18.73
C ARG A 53 -2.49 11.28 19.12
N ASN A 54 -2.24 12.27 18.26
CA ASN A 54 -2.43 13.68 18.60
C ASN A 54 -3.89 14.15 18.41
N GLU A 55 -4.62 13.55 17.46
CA GLU A 55 -5.96 13.99 17.10
C GLU A 55 -7.05 13.03 17.61
N CYS A 56 -6.72 11.72 17.73
CA CYS A 56 -7.69 10.69 18.10
C CYS A 56 -7.46 10.10 19.50
N GLY A 57 -6.45 10.58 20.24
CA GLY A 57 -6.14 10.07 21.59
C GLY A 57 -5.64 8.62 21.62
N TYR A 58 -5.09 8.13 20.51
CA TYR A 58 -4.50 6.79 20.46
C TYR A 58 -3.22 6.74 21.29
N THR A 59 -3.12 5.76 22.18
CA THR A 59 -1.98 5.61 23.10
C THR A 59 -1.02 4.47 22.72
N GLY A 60 -1.33 3.74 21.67
CA GLY A 60 -0.50 2.63 21.16
C GLY A 60 0.58 3.07 20.16
N HIS A 61 1.14 2.08 19.49
CA HIS A 61 2.07 2.25 18.39
C HIS A 61 1.47 1.74 17.09
N GLN A 62 2.00 2.16 15.94
CA GLN A 62 1.57 1.66 14.64
C GLN A 62 1.75 0.14 14.57
N PRO A 63 0.68 -0.65 14.46
CA PRO A 63 0.80 -2.08 14.29
C PRO A 63 1.24 -2.43 12.87
N TYR A 64 1.91 -3.56 12.71
CA TYR A 64 2.21 -4.14 11.41
C TYR A 64 1.50 -5.48 11.23
N LEU A 65 1.19 -5.84 9.99
CA LEU A 65 0.69 -7.16 9.67
C LEU A 65 1.83 -8.06 9.20
N ASN A 66 2.23 -9.05 10.01
CA ASN A 66 3.11 -10.10 9.53
C ASN A 66 2.33 -11.01 8.55
N TRP A 67 2.49 -10.74 7.26
CA TRP A 67 1.77 -11.43 6.19
C TRP A 67 1.95 -12.95 6.22
N ALA A 68 3.14 -13.43 6.59
CA ALA A 68 3.45 -14.84 6.60
C ALA A 68 2.56 -15.64 7.56
N LYS A 69 2.11 -15.01 8.65
CA LYS A 69 1.20 -15.66 9.61
C LYS A 69 -0.21 -15.92 9.06
N ILE A 70 -0.59 -15.22 7.99
CA ILE A 70 -1.90 -15.37 7.36
C ILE A 70 -1.79 -15.84 5.90
N ALA A 71 -0.59 -16.15 5.41
CA ALA A 71 -0.34 -16.43 4.01
C ALA A 71 -1.17 -17.59 3.45
N SER A 72 -1.43 -18.62 4.25
CA SER A 72 -2.21 -19.81 3.84
C SER A 72 -3.72 -19.60 3.88
N ASP A 73 -4.21 -18.75 4.80
CA ASP A 73 -5.66 -18.47 4.96
C ASP A 73 -5.88 -17.03 5.44
N PRO A 74 -5.76 -16.05 4.54
CA PRO A 74 -6.01 -14.66 4.90
C PRO A 74 -7.48 -14.37 5.17
N VAL A 75 -8.40 -15.08 4.53
CA VAL A 75 -9.85 -14.90 4.71
C VAL A 75 -10.31 -15.31 6.11
N GLY A 76 -9.79 -16.44 6.62
CA GLY A 76 -10.08 -16.94 7.96
C GLY A 76 -9.24 -16.28 9.06
N ALA A 77 -8.33 -15.36 8.71
CA ALA A 77 -7.46 -14.72 9.70
C ALA A 77 -8.23 -13.78 10.64
N PRO A 78 -7.91 -13.76 11.96
CA PRO A 78 -8.61 -12.90 12.94
C PRO A 78 -8.57 -11.40 12.58
N ILE A 79 -7.58 -10.96 11.81
CA ILE A 79 -7.48 -9.57 11.36
C ILE A 79 -8.62 -9.19 10.39
N PHE A 80 -9.25 -10.17 9.74
CA PHE A 80 -10.34 -9.97 8.78
C PHE A 80 -11.65 -10.70 9.18
N ASP A 81 -11.84 -11.04 10.44
CA ASP A 81 -13.01 -11.80 10.93
C ASP A 81 -14.30 -10.95 11.08
N GLY A 82 -14.19 -9.64 10.93
CA GLY A 82 -15.32 -8.71 11.04
C GLY A 82 -15.75 -8.40 12.48
N THR A 83 -14.96 -8.76 13.49
CA THR A 83 -15.17 -8.33 14.87
C THR A 83 -14.84 -6.86 15.07
N SER A 84 -15.23 -6.28 16.21
CA SER A 84 -14.96 -4.87 16.54
C SER A 84 -13.47 -4.53 16.71
N THR A 85 -12.61 -5.53 16.81
CA THR A 85 -11.15 -5.39 16.98
C THR A 85 -10.36 -5.81 15.73
N SER A 86 -11.05 -6.18 14.65
CA SER A 86 -10.43 -6.55 13.36
C SER A 86 -10.28 -5.33 12.42
N MET A 87 -9.67 -5.55 11.30
CA MET A 87 -9.66 -4.60 10.17
C MET A 87 -10.92 -4.72 9.30
N SER A 88 -12.02 -5.21 9.87
CA SER A 88 -13.27 -5.60 9.18
C SER A 88 -13.12 -6.86 8.32
N ASN A 89 -14.24 -7.36 7.81
CA ASN A 89 -14.26 -8.58 7.01
C ASN A 89 -13.86 -8.35 5.55
N ASN A 90 -13.83 -9.45 4.80
CA ASN A 90 -13.83 -9.41 3.33
C ASN A 90 -15.08 -8.68 2.81
N GLY A 91 -15.05 -8.20 1.58
CA GLY A 91 -16.24 -7.67 0.91
C GLY A 91 -17.32 -8.74 0.74
N ALA A 92 -18.58 -8.30 0.63
CA ALA A 92 -19.66 -9.17 0.22
C ALA A 92 -19.32 -9.83 -1.15
N TYR A 93 -19.79 -11.06 -1.35
CA TYR A 93 -19.54 -11.74 -2.62
C TYR A 93 -20.08 -10.92 -3.81
N TYR A 94 -19.21 -10.75 -4.79
CA TYR A 94 -19.55 -10.18 -6.10
C TYR A 94 -18.84 -10.96 -7.19
N ASN A 95 -19.59 -11.44 -8.19
CA ASN A 95 -19.01 -12.20 -9.29
C ASN A 95 -18.20 -11.30 -10.21
N HIS A 96 -16.92 -11.57 -10.36
CA HIS A 96 -16.02 -10.83 -11.22
C HIS A 96 -14.95 -11.72 -11.85
N SER A 97 -14.24 -11.21 -12.84
CA SER A 97 -13.23 -11.99 -13.57
C SER A 97 -11.86 -11.95 -12.84
N ALA A 98 -10.91 -12.78 -13.34
CA ALA A 98 -9.52 -12.76 -12.94
C ALA A 98 -8.82 -11.44 -13.32
N ILE A 99 -7.82 -11.00 -12.60
CA ILE A 99 -6.96 -9.89 -12.98
C ILE A 99 -5.71 -10.32 -13.71
N SER A 100 -5.24 -9.38 -14.53
CA SER A 100 -3.95 -9.45 -15.18
C SER A 100 -3.02 -8.36 -14.66
N ILE A 101 -1.83 -8.72 -14.22
CA ILE A 101 -0.84 -7.78 -13.69
C ILE A 101 0.36 -7.75 -14.64
N PRO A 102 0.87 -6.60 -15.01
CA PRO A 102 0.42 -5.26 -14.63
C PRO A 102 -0.86 -4.79 -15.33
N SER A 103 -1.26 -5.43 -16.43
CA SER A 103 -2.47 -5.04 -17.16
C SER A 103 -2.99 -6.17 -18.07
N ALA A 104 -4.21 -6.00 -18.60
CA ALA A 104 -4.76 -6.90 -19.60
C ALA A 104 -3.97 -6.92 -20.92
N ALA A 105 -3.35 -5.79 -21.27
CA ALA A 105 -2.52 -5.69 -22.48
C ALA A 105 -1.18 -6.41 -22.34
N THR A 106 -0.69 -6.58 -21.10
CA THR A 106 0.58 -7.27 -20.78
C THR A 106 0.39 -8.19 -19.57
N PRO A 107 -0.35 -9.33 -19.72
CA PRO A 107 -0.77 -10.16 -18.59
C PRO A 107 0.36 -11.14 -18.19
N PHE A 108 1.35 -10.66 -17.43
CA PHE A 108 2.43 -11.52 -16.92
C PHE A 108 1.97 -12.42 -15.77
N ILE A 109 1.08 -11.91 -14.92
CA ILE A 109 0.53 -12.65 -13.77
C ILE A 109 -0.98 -12.55 -13.84
N ILE A 110 -1.66 -13.69 -13.68
CA ILE A 110 -3.12 -13.75 -13.60
C ILE A 110 -3.50 -14.22 -12.19
N LEU A 111 -4.26 -13.40 -11.47
CA LEU A 111 -4.84 -13.76 -10.19
C LEU A 111 -6.33 -14.08 -10.37
N PRO A 112 -6.78 -15.25 -9.93
CA PRO A 112 -8.20 -15.59 -9.98
C PRO A 112 -9.00 -14.74 -8.99
N PRO A 113 -10.32 -14.56 -9.20
CA PRO A 113 -11.17 -13.88 -8.22
C PRO A 113 -11.20 -14.64 -6.90
N GLY A 114 -11.34 -13.90 -5.81
CA GLY A 114 -11.63 -14.44 -4.49
C GLY A 114 -13.13 -14.66 -4.27
N ILE A 115 -13.51 -14.60 -3.01
CA ILE A 115 -14.91 -14.77 -2.58
C ILE A 115 -15.54 -13.47 -2.06
N GLY A 116 -14.88 -12.34 -2.29
CA GLY A 116 -15.31 -10.99 -1.94
C GLY A 116 -15.81 -10.21 -3.15
N GLY A 117 -15.41 -8.94 -3.22
CA GLY A 117 -15.63 -8.06 -4.35
C GLY A 117 -16.62 -6.95 -4.12
N GLY A 118 -17.55 -7.14 -3.21
CA GLY A 118 -18.53 -6.13 -2.81
C GLY A 118 -18.09 -5.28 -1.61
N CYS A 119 -19.05 -4.54 -1.05
CA CYS A 119 -18.80 -3.71 0.13
C CYS A 119 -18.43 -4.55 1.36
N VAL A 120 -17.54 -4.01 2.18
CA VAL A 120 -17.29 -4.49 3.55
C VAL A 120 -18.56 -4.31 4.38
N THR A 121 -19.00 -5.37 5.05
CA THR A 121 -20.32 -5.40 5.73
C THR A 121 -20.25 -5.63 7.22
N LYS A 122 -19.08 -5.99 7.78
CA LYS A 122 -18.89 -6.28 9.21
C LYS A 122 -17.58 -5.67 9.70
N GLY A 123 -17.56 -5.29 10.98
CA GLY A 123 -16.40 -4.74 11.66
C GLY A 123 -16.37 -3.21 11.62
N PRO A 124 -15.27 -2.60 12.10
CA PRO A 124 -15.17 -1.15 12.31
C PRO A 124 -15.38 -0.30 11.05
N PHE A 125 -15.03 -0.84 9.87
CA PHE A 125 -15.09 -0.13 8.60
C PHE A 125 -16.29 -0.51 7.71
N ALA A 126 -17.29 -1.21 8.24
CA ALA A 126 -18.47 -1.65 7.49
C ALA A 126 -19.28 -0.51 6.86
N ASN A 127 -19.28 0.67 7.49
CA ASN A 127 -19.99 1.86 6.99
C ASN A 127 -19.02 2.94 6.46
N MET A 128 -17.76 2.57 6.24
CA MET A 128 -16.78 3.52 5.77
C MET A 128 -17.10 3.96 4.33
N THR A 129 -17.04 5.26 4.10
CA THR A 129 -17.17 5.85 2.77
C THR A 129 -15.79 6.24 2.25
N VAL A 130 -15.40 5.69 1.11
CA VAL A 130 -14.25 6.12 0.32
C VAL A 130 -14.71 7.20 -0.64
N ARG A 131 -14.01 8.34 -0.74
CA ARG A 131 -14.48 9.51 -1.49
C ARG A 131 -13.61 9.89 -2.69
N LEU A 132 -12.30 9.60 -2.63
CA LEU A 132 -11.36 9.87 -3.72
C LEU A 132 -11.09 8.59 -4.50
N GLY A 133 -10.61 8.73 -5.75
CA GLY A 133 -10.38 7.60 -6.64
C GLY A 133 -11.66 6.93 -7.13
N PRO A 134 -11.55 5.76 -7.75
CA PRO A 134 -10.31 5.17 -8.22
C PRO A 134 -9.72 5.95 -9.40
N VAL A 135 -8.40 5.88 -9.58
CA VAL A 135 -7.74 6.47 -10.75
C VAL A 135 -7.77 5.51 -11.93
N ALA A 136 -7.51 4.26 -11.65
CA ALA A 136 -7.48 3.19 -12.64
C ALA A 136 -8.33 1.99 -12.15
N PRO A 137 -9.68 2.11 -12.15
CA PRO A 137 -10.52 0.99 -11.74
C PRO A 137 -10.31 -0.18 -12.68
N ALA A 138 -10.00 -1.33 -12.10
CA ALA A 138 -9.80 -2.54 -12.86
C ALA A 138 -11.08 -3.34 -13.06
N VAL A 139 -12.21 -2.87 -12.58
CA VAL A 139 -13.51 -3.57 -12.63
C VAL A 139 -14.61 -2.69 -13.20
N ASP A 140 -15.35 -3.24 -14.15
CA ASP A 140 -16.37 -2.51 -14.91
C ASP A 140 -17.49 -1.90 -14.07
N TYR A 141 -17.80 -2.51 -12.94
CA TYR A 141 -18.86 -2.05 -12.05
C TYR A 141 -18.41 -1.01 -11.01
N ILE A 142 -17.12 -0.70 -10.94
CA ILE A 142 -16.64 0.41 -10.14
C ILE A 142 -16.63 1.66 -11.02
N ILE A 143 -17.45 2.62 -10.64
CA ILE A 143 -17.57 3.88 -11.38
C ILE A 143 -16.22 4.62 -11.30
N PRO A 144 -15.59 4.95 -12.43
CA PRO A 144 -14.38 5.76 -12.45
C PRO A 144 -14.58 7.09 -11.74
N ASN A 145 -13.49 7.65 -11.19
CA ASN A 145 -13.55 8.98 -10.63
C ASN A 145 -13.95 10.00 -11.71
N PRO A 146 -14.84 10.96 -11.40
CA PRO A 146 -15.25 12.00 -12.36
C PRO A 146 -14.09 12.91 -12.81
N SER A 147 -12.98 12.92 -12.05
CA SER A 147 -11.75 13.60 -12.40
C SER A 147 -10.67 12.60 -12.78
N PRO A 148 -9.98 12.75 -13.94
CA PRO A 148 -8.95 11.79 -14.39
C PRO A 148 -7.78 11.60 -13.43
N ASN A 149 -7.52 12.57 -12.55
CA ASN A 149 -6.49 12.49 -11.52
C ASN A 149 -6.95 11.80 -10.21
N GLY A 150 -8.18 11.32 -10.16
CA GLY A 150 -8.73 10.62 -8.97
C GLY A 150 -9.18 11.54 -7.83
N LEU A 151 -9.10 12.86 -7.99
CA LEU A 151 -9.39 13.84 -6.93
C LEU A 151 -10.83 14.37 -6.96
N GLY A 152 -11.65 13.96 -7.91
CA GLY A 152 -13.08 14.27 -7.92
C GLY A 152 -13.80 13.54 -6.78
N LEU A 153 -14.85 14.14 -6.25
CA LEU A 153 -15.70 13.53 -5.23
C LEU A 153 -16.44 12.32 -5.82
N ASN A 154 -16.18 11.13 -5.29
CA ASN A 154 -16.75 9.86 -5.76
C ASN A 154 -17.10 8.94 -4.55
N PRO A 155 -18.12 9.30 -3.75
CA PRO A 155 -18.44 8.57 -2.52
C PRO A 155 -18.96 7.16 -2.82
N ARG A 156 -18.34 6.15 -2.19
CA ARG A 156 -18.69 4.74 -2.32
C ARG A 156 -18.26 3.95 -1.10
N CYS A 157 -18.78 2.74 -0.93
CA CYS A 157 -18.35 1.87 0.17
C CYS A 157 -16.91 1.37 -0.02
N LEU A 158 -16.24 1.07 1.09
CA LEU A 158 -15.00 0.28 1.08
C LEU A 158 -15.30 -1.11 0.54
N ARG A 159 -14.56 -1.55 -0.48
CA ARG A 159 -14.67 -2.87 -1.11
C ARG A 159 -13.40 -3.67 -0.92
N ARG A 160 -13.53 -4.98 -0.76
CA ARG A 160 -12.40 -5.91 -0.66
C ARG A 160 -12.68 -7.23 -1.36
N ASP A 161 -11.64 -7.79 -1.96
CA ASP A 161 -11.59 -9.19 -2.34
C ASP A 161 -10.25 -9.78 -1.88
N ILE A 162 -10.28 -10.51 -0.77
CA ILE A 162 -9.07 -11.06 -0.14
C ILE A 162 -8.52 -12.20 -0.99
N SER A 163 -7.31 -12.03 -1.53
CA SER A 163 -6.68 -12.99 -2.44
C SER A 163 -5.77 -13.98 -1.70
N THR A 164 -6.26 -15.20 -1.50
CA THR A 164 -5.45 -16.31 -0.95
C THR A 164 -4.29 -16.69 -1.87
N ILE A 165 -4.44 -16.56 -3.18
CA ILE A 165 -3.37 -16.87 -4.14
C ILE A 165 -2.22 -15.87 -4.01
N ALA A 166 -2.52 -14.57 -3.92
CA ALA A 166 -1.47 -13.56 -3.75
C ALA A 166 -0.67 -13.81 -2.46
N THR A 167 -1.35 -14.11 -1.35
CA THR A 167 -0.68 -14.35 -0.05
C THR A 167 0.13 -15.62 -0.06
N SER A 168 -0.45 -16.76 -0.44
CA SER A 168 0.20 -18.08 -0.36
C SER A 168 1.39 -18.23 -1.30
N THR A 169 1.43 -17.47 -2.39
CA THR A 169 2.54 -17.52 -3.35
C THR A 169 3.61 -16.46 -3.09
N SER A 170 3.25 -15.31 -2.52
CA SER A 170 4.14 -14.13 -2.57
C SER A 170 4.43 -13.48 -1.22
N THR A 171 3.68 -13.79 -0.14
CA THR A 171 3.90 -13.16 1.18
C THR A 171 4.29 -14.15 2.29
N THR A 172 4.76 -15.34 1.92
CA THR A 172 5.22 -16.37 2.87
C THR A 172 6.53 -15.99 3.56
N ASP A 173 6.84 -16.62 4.71
CA ASP A 173 8.14 -16.47 5.39
C ASP A 173 9.31 -16.68 4.45
N ARG A 174 9.22 -17.69 3.57
CA ARG A 174 10.25 -17.95 2.57
C ARG A 174 10.46 -16.76 1.64
N ARG A 175 9.38 -16.15 1.11
CA ARG A 175 9.49 -15.00 0.20
C ARG A 175 10.11 -13.79 0.88
N VAL A 176 9.75 -13.53 2.14
CA VAL A 176 10.34 -12.45 2.94
C VAL A 176 11.81 -12.74 3.23
N THR A 177 12.16 -13.98 3.60
CA THR A 177 13.54 -14.40 3.87
C THR A 177 14.40 -14.32 2.60
N ASP A 178 13.89 -14.81 1.48
CA ASP A 178 14.58 -14.73 0.18
C ASP A 178 14.82 -13.27 -0.22
N LEU A 179 13.82 -12.39 -0.06
CA LEU A 179 13.97 -10.96 -0.32
C LEU A 179 15.09 -10.32 0.50
N ILE A 180 15.17 -10.63 1.80
CA ILE A 180 16.17 -10.07 2.71
C ILE A 180 17.58 -10.59 2.39
N ASN A 181 17.71 -11.89 2.09
CA ASN A 181 19.00 -12.57 1.99
C ASN A 181 19.61 -12.58 0.59
N GLN A 182 18.79 -12.38 -0.46
CA GLN A 182 19.26 -12.47 -1.85
C GLN A 182 19.51 -11.11 -2.52
N ASN A 183 19.30 -10.02 -1.78
CA ASN A 183 19.48 -8.67 -2.30
C ASN A 183 20.48 -7.91 -1.44
N ASP A 184 21.69 -7.72 -1.96
CA ASP A 184 22.79 -7.08 -1.24
C ASP A 184 22.77 -5.55 -1.32
N ASN A 185 22.04 -4.99 -2.26
CA ASN A 185 21.88 -3.55 -2.40
C ASN A 185 20.40 -3.14 -2.36
N VAL A 186 20.16 -1.87 -2.00
CA VAL A 186 18.81 -1.34 -1.79
C VAL A 186 17.99 -1.28 -3.07
N LEU A 187 18.60 -1.06 -4.23
CA LEU A 187 17.88 -0.94 -5.49
C LEU A 187 17.26 -2.28 -5.89
N ASP A 188 18.03 -3.37 -5.81
CA ASP A 188 17.53 -4.72 -6.08
C ASP A 188 16.52 -5.14 -5.01
N PHE A 189 16.79 -4.83 -3.73
CA PHE A 189 15.89 -5.11 -2.63
C PHE A 189 14.51 -4.47 -2.83
N GLN A 190 14.46 -3.15 -3.05
CA GLN A 190 13.18 -2.45 -3.20
C GLN A 190 12.45 -2.80 -4.51
N ASN A 191 13.17 -3.06 -5.61
CA ASN A 191 12.55 -3.47 -6.87
C ASN A 191 11.98 -4.88 -6.77
N THR A 192 12.71 -5.83 -6.17
CA THR A 192 12.20 -7.20 -5.89
C THR A 192 11.01 -7.15 -4.93
N MET A 193 11.04 -6.28 -3.93
CA MET A 193 9.92 -6.06 -3.00
C MET A 193 8.66 -5.58 -3.72
N GLN A 194 8.79 -4.66 -4.68
CA GLN A 194 7.67 -4.11 -5.45
C GLN A 194 7.18 -5.07 -6.55
N GLY A 195 8.03 -5.95 -7.03
CA GLY A 195 7.69 -7.02 -7.96
C GLY A 195 8.50 -7.01 -9.27
N ASN A 196 8.70 -8.19 -9.81
CA ASN A 196 9.25 -8.42 -11.14
C ASN A 196 8.21 -9.18 -11.98
N PHE A 197 7.23 -8.44 -12.49
CA PHE A 197 6.08 -9.02 -13.18
C PHE A 197 6.45 -9.84 -14.43
N PRO A 198 7.41 -9.41 -15.27
CA PRO A 198 7.87 -10.22 -16.39
C PRO A 198 8.43 -11.60 -15.97
N ALA A 199 8.99 -11.70 -14.76
CA ALA A 199 9.46 -12.95 -14.18
C ALA A 199 8.35 -13.73 -13.42
N GLY A 200 7.11 -13.27 -13.45
CA GLY A 200 6.00 -13.88 -12.71
C GLY A 200 6.03 -13.66 -11.20
N LEU A 201 6.75 -12.64 -10.73
CA LEU A 201 6.91 -12.35 -9.31
C LEU A 201 6.15 -11.08 -8.92
N LEU A 202 5.14 -11.22 -8.04
CA LEU A 202 4.38 -10.08 -7.51
C LEU A 202 5.22 -9.18 -6.59
N GLY A 203 6.23 -9.74 -5.90
CA GLY A 203 6.86 -9.08 -4.77
C GLY A 203 5.94 -8.99 -3.54
N VAL A 204 6.52 -8.85 -2.37
CA VAL A 204 5.75 -8.82 -1.10
C VAL A 204 4.91 -7.55 -0.98
N HIS A 205 5.37 -6.42 -1.55
CA HIS A 205 4.64 -5.15 -1.54
C HIS A 205 3.36 -5.25 -2.38
N THR A 206 3.47 -5.58 -3.67
CA THR A 206 2.29 -5.71 -4.53
C THR A 206 1.35 -6.79 -4.06
N ALA A 207 1.88 -7.96 -3.65
CA ALA A 207 1.06 -9.03 -3.09
C ALA A 207 0.35 -8.63 -1.80
N GLY A 208 1.00 -7.80 -0.97
CA GLY A 208 0.40 -7.24 0.24
C GLY A 208 -0.81 -6.35 -0.07
N HIS A 209 -0.73 -5.50 -1.08
CA HIS A 209 -1.90 -4.75 -1.56
C HIS A 209 -3.00 -5.68 -2.08
N MET A 210 -2.63 -6.78 -2.75
CA MET A 210 -3.60 -7.77 -3.25
C MET A 210 -4.27 -8.60 -2.15
N ILE A 211 -3.86 -8.51 -0.88
CA ILE A 211 -4.58 -9.11 0.25
C ILE A 211 -5.99 -8.53 0.40
N VAL A 212 -6.19 -7.27 0.10
CA VAL A 212 -7.51 -6.60 0.27
C VAL A 212 -8.08 -6.08 -1.05
N SER A 213 -7.59 -6.56 -2.17
CA SER A 213 -7.81 -5.99 -3.48
C SER A 213 -8.87 -6.71 -4.29
N LEU A 214 -9.73 -5.95 -4.92
CA LEU A 214 -10.73 -6.39 -5.89
C LEU A 214 -10.20 -6.32 -7.33
N GLN A 215 -10.70 -7.16 -8.21
CA GLN A 215 -10.09 -7.46 -9.49
C GLN A 215 -10.89 -7.12 -10.75
N MET A 216 -10.27 -6.53 -11.77
CA MET A 216 -10.38 -6.85 -13.21
C MET A 216 -9.53 -6.00 -14.15
N ALA A 217 -9.29 -6.57 -15.36
CA ALA A 217 -8.59 -5.91 -16.47
C ALA A 217 -9.51 -5.01 -17.26
N ILE A 218 -9.08 -3.80 -17.64
CA ILE A 218 -9.79 -2.97 -18.61
C ILE A 218 -8.87 -2.16 -19.53
N ASN A 219 -9.41 -1.93 -20.75
CA ASN A 219 -8.92 -0.95 -21.71
C ASN A 219 -8.91 0.46 -21.13
N CYS A 220 -7.79 0.92 -20.66
CA CYS A 220 -7.62 2.33 -20.36
C CYS A 220 -6.98 3.04 -21.55
N SER A 221 -7.74 3.91 -22.21
CA SER A 221 -7.26 4.75 -23.33
C SER A 221 -6.54 6.01 -22.84
N ILE A 222 -5.80 5.96 -21.75
CA ILE A 222 -4.90 7.04 -21.38
C ILE A 222 -3.59 6.78 -22.11
N ALA A 223 -3.38 7.51 -23.20
CA ALA A 223 -2.18 7.38 -24.04
C ALA A 223 -0.95 7.91 -23.30
N GLY A 224 -0.09 7.00 -22.83
CA GLY A 224 1.22 7.32 -22.27
C GLY A 224 2.05 6.05 -22.06
N PRO A 225 3.40 6.16 -22.09
CA PRO A 225 4.30 4.99 -22.00
C PRO A 225 4.24 4.24 -20.66
N LEU A 226 3.58 4.79 -19.64
CA LEU A 226 3.43 4.18 -18.31
C LEU A 226 2.09 3.47 -18.10
N THR A 227 1.17 3.55 -19.05
CA THR A 227 -0.19 2.98 -18.95
C THR A 227 -0.22 1.48 -18.59
N PRO A 228 0.69 0.63 -19.10
CA PRO A 228 0.70 -0.79 -18.76
C PRO A 228 1.10 -1.11 -17.30
N LEU A 229 1.77 -0.19 -16.61
CA LEU A 229 2.32 -0.42 -15.28
C LEU A 229 1.39 0.04 -14.14
N LEU A 230 0.31 0.77 -14.48
CA LEU A 230 -0.53 1.47 -13.50
C LEU A 230 -1.89 0.81 -13.26
N GLN A 231 -2.18 -0.27 -13.94
CA GLN A 231 -3.47 -0.97 -13.82
C GLN A 231 -3.42 -1.98 -12.67
N ALA A 232 -3.51 -1.49 -11.45
CA ALA A 232 -3.72 -2.34 -10.29
C ALA A 232 -5.21 -2.40 -9.92
N ALA A 233 -5.60 -3.53 -9.37
CA ALA A 233 -6.97 -3.89 -9.12
C ALA A 233 -7.31 -3.72 -7.65
N GLY A 234 -8.40 -3.08 -7.35
CA GLY A 234 -8.95 -2.95 -6.01
C GLY A 234 -9.53 -1.57 -5.76
N ASP A 235 -10.53 -1.50 -4.91
CA ASP A 235 -11.17 -0.24 -4.57
C ASP A 235 -11.37 -0.09 -3.06
N PRO A 236 -10.51 0.65 -2.41
CA PRO A 236 -9.31 1.36 -2.90
C PRO A 236 -8.01 0.55 -2.80
N GLY A 237 -7.96 -0.54 -2.01
CA GLY A 237 -6.74 -1.20 -1.55
C GLY A 237 -5.76 -1.66 -2.64
N GLY A 238 -6.24 -2.01 -3.82
CA GLY A 238 -5.40 -2.42 -4.94
C GLY A 238 -5.21 -1.38 -6.03
N ASP A 239 -5.82 -0.21 -5.94
CA ASP A 239 -5.52 0.92 -6.82
C ASP A 239 -4.20 1.56 -6.36
N LEU A 240 -3.19 1.55 -7.23
CA LEU A 240 -1.85 2.08 -6.92
C LEU A 240 -1.89 3.52 -6.37
N PHE A 241 -2.87 4.31 -6.81
CA PHE A 241 -3.00 5.71 -6.41
C PHE A 241 -3.76 5.86 -5.09
N THR A 242 -4.83 5.11 -4.89
CA THR A 242 -5.79 5.33 -3.82
C THR A 242 -5.78 4.27 -2.72
N SER A 243 -4.79 3.39 -2.73
CA SER A 243 -4.66 2.32 -1.72
C SER A 243 -4.70 2.78 -0.26
N PRO A 244 -4.22 3.99 0.15
CA PRO A 244 -4.38 4.47 1.52
C PRO A 244 -5.84 4.72 1.93
N GLY A 245 -6.77 4.73 1.00
CA GLY A 245 -8.21 4.77 1.27
C GLY A 245 -8.76 3.51 1.97
N ASP A 246 -8.03 2.41 1.95
CA ASP A 246 -8.28 1.27 2.85
C ASP A 246 -7.35 1.37 4.07
N PRO A 247 -7.87 1.45 5.31
CA PRO A 247 -7.05 1.54 6.52
C PRO A 247 -6.05 0.40 6.69
N TYR A 248 -6.25 -0.74 6.06
CA TYR A 248 -5.31 -1.84 5.99
C TYR A 248 -3.93 -1.42 5.43
N PHE A 249 -3.89 -0.42 4.55
CA PHE A 249 -2.67 0.14 3.98
C PHE A 249 -1.58 0.39 5.03
N PHE A 250 -1.93 0.98 6.16
CA PHE A 250 -0.98 1.36 7.19
C PHE A 250 -0.37 0.15 7.92
N LEU A 251 -1.13 -0.94 8.06
CA LEU A 251 -0.60 -2.20 8.61
C LEU A 251 0.35 -2.88 7.62
N HIS A 252 0.02 -2.80 6.33
CA HIS A 252 0.83 -3.32 5.25
C HIS A 252 2.15 -2.55 5.12
N HIS A 253 2.09 -1.22 5.07
CA HIS A 253 3.30 -0.39 4.95
C HIS A 253 4.16 -0.39 6.21
N ALA A 254 3.60 -0.54 7.39
CA ALA A 254 4.38 -0.80 8.61
C ALA A 254 5.14 -2.15 8.52
N GLN A 255 4.58 -3.16 7.87
CA GLN A 255 5.30 -4.41 7.61
C GLN A 255 6.35 -4.26 6.50
N ILE A 256 6.12 -3.47 5.47
CA ILE A 256 7.16 -3.09 4.48
C ILE A 256 8.34 -2.45 5.18
N ASP A 257 8.07 -1.47 6.04
CA ASP A 257 9.09 -0.79 6.82
C ASP A 257 9.85 -1.74 7.76
N ARG A 258 9.14 -2.67 8.41
CA ARG A 258 9.76 -3.72 9.23
C ARG A 258 10.70 -4.61 8.43
N VAL A 259 10.32 -5.02 7.23
CA VAL A 259 11.15 -5.85 6.34
C VAL A 259 12.38 -5.08 5.87
N TRP A 260 12.24 -3.78 5.56
CA TRP A 260 13.38 -2.92 5.27
C TRP A 260 14.30 -2.76 6.48
N TRP A 261 13.76 -2.51 7.67
CA TRP A 261 14.52 -2.42 8.92
C TRP A 261 15.31 -3.73 9.19
N MET A 262 14.69 -4.91 8.98
CA MET A 262 15.39 -6.19 9.11
C MET A 262 16.54 -6.32 8.10
N TRP A 263 16.34 -5.90 6.84
CA TRP A 263 17.37 -5.90 5.81
C TRP A 263 18.53 -4.95 6.17
N GLN A 264 18.24 -3.75 6.66
CA GLN A 264 19.26 -2.80 7.14
C GLN A 264 20.08 -3.38 8.29
N ASN A 265 19.44 -4.06 9.24
CA ASN A 265 20.09 -4.63 10.42
C ASN A 265 20.97 -5.86 10.13
N GLN A 266 20.91 -6.44 8.93
CA GLN A 266 21.86 -7.49 8.50
C GLN A 266 23.28 -6.91 8.34
N ASP A 267 23.42 -5.65 7.95
CA ASP A 267 24.70 -4.97 7.77
C ASP A 267 24.51 -3.44 7.88
N LEU A 268 24.38 -2.97 9.11
CA LEU A 268 24.15 -1.54 9.40
C LEU A 268 25.25 -0.64 8.84
N ALA A 269 26.49 -1.11 8.80
CA ALA A 269 27.62 -0.32 8.33
C ALA A 269 27.48 0.07 6.84
N HIS A 270 26.93 -0.83 6.04
CA HIS A 270 26.82 -0.62 4.60
C HIS A 270 25.39 -0.36 4.12
N ARG A 271 24.36 -0.83 4.85
CA ARG A 271 22.97 -0.78 4.39
C ARG A 271 22.15 0.37 4.97
N LEU A 272 22.53 0.92 6.13
CA LEU A 272 21.70 1.89 6.84
C LEU A 272 21.37 3.13 6.00
N TYR A 273 22.34 3.66 5.28
CA TYR A 273 22.19 4.86 4.45
C TYR A 273 22.23 4.56 2.94
N GLN A 274 22.07 3.31 2.53
CA GLN A 274 21.96 3.00 1.12
C GLN A 274 20.69 3.60 0.52
N LEU A 275 20.86 4.29 -0.61
CA LEU A 275 19.80 4.86 -1.41
C LEU A 275 20.04 4.49 -2.88
N GLY A 276 19.00 4.11 -3.59
CA GLY A 276 19.13 3.70 -5.01
C GLY A 276 17.83 3.92 -5.78
N GLY A 277 17.93 4.37 -7.02
CA GLY A 277 16.81 4.67 -7.89
C GLY A 277 16.72 6.15 -8.27
N THR A 278 15.82 6.44 -9.18
CA THR A 278 15.59 7.78 -9.76
C THR A 278 14.39 8.45 -9.15
N LEU A 279 14.08 9.70 -9.56
CA LEU A 279 12.93 10.46 -9.03
C LEU A 279 11.60 10.09 -9.69
N THR A 280 11.64 9.43 -10.85
CA THR A 280 10.44 9.05 -11.60
C THR A 280 10.28 7.53 -11.62
N LEU A 281 9.03 7.08 -11.66
CA LEU A 281 8.66 5.67 -11.71
C LEU A 281 9.44 4.94 -12.81
N TYR A 282 10.29 3.96 -12.42
CA TYR A 282 11.16 3.19 -13.33
C TYR A 282 11.94 4.07 -14.32
N ASN A 283 12.37 5.27 -13.87
CA ASN A 283 13.10 6.23 -14.69
C ASN A 283 12.37 6.67 -15.98
N SER A 284 11.04 6.76 -15.94
CA SER A 284 10.22 7.19 -17.06
C SER A 284 9.28 8.34 -16.65
N PRO A 285 9.45 9.55 -17.21
CA PRO A 285 10.54 9.98 -18.07
C PRO A 285 11.90 9.94 -17.35
N PRO A 286 13.04 9.92 -18.08
CA PRO A 286 14.37 9.91 -17.47
C PRO A 286 14.56 11.06 -16.48
N SER A 287 15.14 10.75 -15.31
CA SER A 287 15.39 11.71 -14.23
C SER A 287 16.73 11.40 -13.53
N ARG A 288 17.22 12.33 -12.71
CA ARG A 288 18.40 12.09 -11.89
C ARG A 288 18.14 11.04 -10.81
N ASN A 289 19.19 10.48 -10.26
CA ASN A 289 19.11 9.66 -9.06
C ASN A 289 18.61 10.48 -7.86
N THR A 290 17.88 9.82 -6.98
CA THR A 290 17.48 10.32 -5.68
C THR A 290 18.71 10.51 -4.78
N SER A 291 18.71 11.56 -3.96
CA SER A 291 19.77 11.91 -3.02
C SER A 291 19.26 11.91 -1.59
N LEU A 292 20.14 11.62 -0.62
CA LEU A 292 19.81 11.70 0.82
C LEU A 292 19.37 13.09 1.26
N SER A 293 19.76 14.14 0.53
CA SER A 293 19.35 15.52 0.79
C SER A 293 18.01 15.91 0.17
N ASP A 294 17.42 15.05 -0.66
CA ASP A 294 16.10 15.32 -1.24
C ASP A 294 15.03 15.32 -0.14
N LEU A 295 14.07 16.23 -0.28
CA LEU A 295 12.99 16.36 0.71
C LEU A 295 11.86 15.37 0.39
N ILE A 296 11.38 14.72 1.44
CA ILE A 296 10.07 14.07 1.46
C ILE A 296 9.07 15.16 1.84
N ASP A 297 8.12 15.41 0.97
CA ASP A 297 7.04 16.38 1.18
C ASP A 297 5.71 15.63 1.33
N LEU A 298 5.06 15.78 2.47
CA LEU A 298 3.72 15.25 2.76
C LEU A 298 2.66 16.37 2.77
N GLY A 299 2.98 17.53 2.19
CA GLY A 299 2.09 18.68 2.12
C GLY A 299 1.63 19.14 3.50
N VAL A 300 0.32 19.24 3.68
CA VAL A 300 -0.28 19.71 4.96
C VAL A 300 -0.20 18.68 6.08
N ASN A 301 0.12 17.41 5.78
CA ASN A 301 0.10 16.33 6.78
C ASN A 301 1.33 16.37 7.70
N ALA A 302 2.48 16.82 7.20
CA ALA A 302 3.69 16.95 7.99
C ALA A 302 4.70 17.90 7.32
N PRO A 303 5.65 18.48 8.09
CA PRO A 303 6.77 19.25 7.53
C PRO A 303 7.61 18.42 6.56
N GLY A 304 8.16 19.07 5.53
CA GLY A 304 9.15 18.45 4.65
C GLY A 304 10.41 18.03 5.44
N ILE A 305 10.93 16.82 5.16
CA ILE A 305 12.07 16.26 5.87
C ILE A 305 13.06 15.63 4.87
N PRO A 306 14.40 15.76 5.07
CA PRO A 306 15.36 15.08 4.22
C PRO A 306 15.24 13.56 4.29
N ILE A 307 15.42 12.87 3.17
CA ILE A 307 15.47 11.40 3.12
C ILE A 307 16.46 10.84 4.14
N ASN A 308 17.61 11.51 4.32
CA ASN A 308 18.63 11.11 5.31
C ASN A 308 18.07 10.88 6.71
N ASP A 309 17.11 11.69 7.15
CA ASP A 309 16.53 11.62 8.49
C ASP A 309 15.54 10.45 8.64
N MET A 310 15.13 9.87 7.51
CA MET A 310 14.24 8.70 7.46
C MET A 310 14.99 7.37 7.26
N MET A 311 16.32 7.38 7.14
CA MET A 311 17.07 6.15 6.89
C MET A 311 17.21 5.26 8.13
N SER A 312 17.24 5.85 9.31
CA SER A 312 17.29 5.13 10.60
C SER A 312 16.00 5.32 11.39
N THR A 313 15.45 4.24 11.93
CA THR A 313 14.29 4.32 12.85
C THR A 313 14.60 4.96 14.20
N LEU A 314 15.87 5.25 14.48
CA LEU A 314 16.36 5.89 15.70
C LEU A 314 16.84 7.33 15.44
N ASN A 315 16.59 7.89 14.25
CA ASN A 315 17.02 9.24 13.86
C ASN A 315 15.83 10.15 13.54
N GLY A 316 16.09 11.45 13.42
CA GLY A 316 15.10 12.46 13.11
C GLY A 316 13.94 12.45 14.12
N PRO A 317 12.70 12.52 13.67
CA PRO A 317 11.53 12.45 14.54
C PRO A 317 11.17 11.01 14.93
N LEU A 318 11.80 10.01 14.32
CA LEU A 318 11.55 8.59 14.58
C LEU A 318 12.20 8.18 15.90
N CYS A 319 11.62 7.26 16.61
CA CYS A 319 12.21 6.68 17.83
C CYS A 319 11.52 5.33 18.09
N TYR A 320 11.72 4.36 17.20
CA TYR A 320 11.11 3.05 17.36
C TYR A 320 12.02 1.92 16.87
N ILE A 321 11.74 0.72 17.36
CA ILE A 321 12.28 -0.55 16.87
C ILE A 321 11.13 -1.54 16.68
N TYR A 322 11.37 -2.57 15.88
CA TYR A 322 10.42 -3.67 15.72
C TYR A 322 10.74 -4.81 16.70
N ILE A 323 9.70 -5.40 17.27
CA ILE A 323 9.75 -6.53 18.20
C ILE A 323 8.97 -7.73 17.65
#